data_7c310517d98b8705d60241a463027753
#
_entry.id   7c310517d98b8705d60241a463027753
#
_cell.length_a   1.000
_cell.length_b   1.000
_cell.length_c   1.000
_cell.angle_alpha   90.00
_cell.angle_beta   90.00
_cell.angle_gamma   90.00
#
_symmetry.space_group_name_H-M   'P 1'
#
loop_
_entity.id
_entity.type
_entity.pdbx_description
1 polymer ?
#
loop_
_entity_poly.entity_id
_entity_poly.type
_entity_poly.pdbx_seq_one_letter_code
_entity_poly.pdbx_strand_id
1 'polypeptide(L)'
;MMDHPFIVSLQFAFQTEDKLYLVLDFFNGGELFTHLKNQRRFTEPVAKFYAAEIFLAIEYLHSLKIIYRDLKPENILLDEDGHIRLCDFGLSKGGIDLPSGTKTFCGTPEYLAPELLSGEEYNLQLDWWAYGIFVYEMVVGIPPFYSKNKQVMYRKILMDDPMFPNSSSREFRHLIEGCC
;
A
#
# COMPACT_ATOMS: atom_id res chain seq x y z
N MET A 1 -7.23 0.08 20.67
CA MET A 1 -6.34 1.10 20.05
C MET A 1 -5.26 0.33 19.33
N MET A 2 -4.98 0.64 18.07
CA MET A 2 -3.85 0.04 17.35
C MET A 2 -2.56 0.63 17.91
N ASP A 3 -1.61 -0.24 18.29
CA ASP A 3 -0.30 0.15 18.81
C ASP A 3 0.78 -0.62 18.06
N HIS A 4 1.42 0.05 17.10
CA HIS A 4 2.46 -0.54 16.25
C HIS A 4 3.46 0.54 15.81
N PRO A 5 4.77 0.28 15.84
CA PRO A 5 5.79 1.29 15.54
C PRO A 5 5.69 1.90 14.14
N PHE A 6 5.11 1.20 13.17
CA PHE A 6 4.99 1.65 11.78
C PHE A 6 3.56 2.08 11.39
N ILE A 7 2.69 2.35 12.36
CA ILE A 7 1.32 2.82 12.13
C ILE A 7 1.10 4.10 12.93
N VAL A 8 0.45 5.09 12.30
CA VAL A 8 0.09 6.35 12.96
C VAL A 8 -0.96 6.09 14.04
N SER A 9 -0.69 6.55 15.25
CA SER A 9 -1.61 6.41 16.39
C SER A 9 -2.62 7.56 16.42
N LEU A 10 -3.88 7.22 16.69
CA LEU A 10 -4.93 8.19 16.96
C LEU A 10 -4.86 8.60 18.43
N GLN A 11 -4.53 9.86 18.70
CA GLN A 11 -4.42 10.40 20.05
C GLN A 11 -5.80 10.81 20.60
N PHE A 12 -6.58 11.54 19.81
CA PHE A 12 -7.93 11.97 20.16
C PHE A 12 -8.86 11.95 18.96
N ALA A 13 -10.13 11.68 19.19
CA ALA A 13 -11.20 11.89 18.23
C ALA A 13 -12.33 12.65 18.90
N PHE A 14 -12.81 13.72 18.27
CA PHE A 14 -13.95 14.47 18.73
C PHE A 14 -14.72 15.05 17.54
N GLN A 15 -15.97 15.45 17.76
CA GLN A 15 -16.78 16.05 16.72
C GLN A 15 -17.51 17.31 17.21
N THR A 16 -17.76 18.20 16.28
CA THR A 16 -18.74 19.29 16.42
C THR A 16 -20.00 18.90 15.66
N GLU A 17 -20.98 19.81 15.59
CA GLU A 17 -22.22 19.55 14.83
C GLU A 17 -21.94 19.25 13.35
N ASP A 18 -20.90 19.87 12.76
CA ASP A 18 -20.61 19.80 11.32
C ASP A 18 -19.33 19.03 10.97
N LYS A 19 -18.43 18.73 11.93
CA LYS A 19 -17.09 18.22 11.62
C LYS A 19 -16.62 17.15 12.61
N LEU A 20 -15.94 16.14 12.05
CA LEU A 20 -15.16 15.18 12.81
C LEU A 20 -13.69 15.62 12.82
N TYR A 21 -13.07 15.57 14.01
CA TYR A 21 -11.66 15.88 14.22
C TYR A 21 -10.92 14.63 14.70
N LEU A 22 -9.85 14.29 14.01
CA LEU A 22 -8.91 13.25 14.39
C LEU A 22 -7.57 13.92 14.70
N VAL A 23 -7.07 13.72 15.90
CA VAL A 23 -5.76 14.22 16.33
C VAL A 23 -4.80 13.06 16.29
N LEU A 24 -3.80 13.17 15.42
CA LEU A 24 -2.79 12.14 15.16
C LEU A 24 -1.41 12.66 15.57
N ASP A 25 -0.45 11.77 15.72
CA ASP A 25 0.94 12.16 15.86
C ASP A 25 1.42 12.92 14.62
N PHE A 26 2.29 13.90 14.83
CA PHE A 26 2.90 14.66 13.75
C PHE A 26 4.27 14.07 13.39
N PHE A 27 4.49 13.83 12.10
CA PHE A 27 5.75 13.31 11.56
C PHE A 27 6.35 14.31 10.58
N ASN A 28 7.60 14.69 10.80
CA ASN A 28 8.26 15.78 10.08
C ASN A 28 9.12 15.34 8.89
N GLY A 29 9.30 14.03 8.65
CA GLY A 29 10.04 13.48 7.51
C GLY A 29 9.30 13.56 6.17
N GLY A 30 8.02 13.99 6.20
CA GLY A 30 7.18 14.14 5.00
C GLY A 30 6.66 12.80 4.47
N GLU A 31 6.08 12.85 3.27
CA GLU A 31 5.54 11.68 2.58
C GLU A 31 6.64 10.90 1.83
N LEU A 32 6.61 9.58 1.88
CA LEU A 32 7.52 8.73 1.10
C LEU A 32 7.37 8.98 -0.41
N PHE A 33 6.16 9.34 -0.85
CA PHE A 33 5.88 9.79 -2.22
C PHE A 33 6.81 10.92 -2.67
N THR A 34 6.99 11.95 -1.84
CA THR A 34 7.85 13.09 -2.15
C THR A 34 9.31 12.66 -2.33
N HIS A 35 9.81 11.77 -1.46
CA HIS A 35 11.16 11.22 -1.56
C HIS A 35 11.32 10.36 -2.83
N LEU A 36 10.37 9.48 -3.12
CA LEU A 36 10.37 8.64 -4.32
C LEU A 36 10.34 9.49 -5.60
N LYS A 37 9.47 10.51 -5.65
CA LYS A 37 9.36 11.42 -6.79
C LYS A 37 10.65 12.21 -7.04
N ASN A 38 11.31 12.69 -5.98
CA ASN A 38 12.57 13.44 -6.08
C ASN A 38 13.72 12.57 -6.56
N GLN A 39 13.81 11.32 -6.12
CA GLN A 39 14.84 10.36 -6.50
C GLN A 39 14.47 9.57 -7.78
N ARG A 40 13.21 9.68 -8.25
CA ARG A 40 12.60 8.92 -9.35
C ARG A 40 12.44 7.42 -9.06
N ARG A 41 13.34 6.82 -8.34
CA ARG A 41 13.32 5.43 -7.87
C ARG A 41 14.33 5.25 -6.75
N PHE A 42 14.13 4.23 -5.94
CA PHE A 42 15.08 3.82 -4.93
C PHE A 42 15.98 2.68 -5.44
N THR A 43 17.15 2.55 -4.84
CA THR A 43 17.96 1.32 -5.00
C THR A 43 17.26 0.17 -4.28
N GLU A 44 17.49 -1.07 -4.70
CA GLU A 44 16.90 -2.24 -4.04
C GLU A 44 17.18 -2.32 -2.52
N PRO A 45 18.39 -1.98 -2.01
CA PRO A 45 18.61 -1.93 -0.56
C PRO A 45 17.71 -0.93 0.18
N VAL A 46 17.49 0.27 -0.39
CA VAL A 46 16.58 1.27 0.20
C VAL A 46 15.14 0.82 0.13
N ALA A 47 14.72 0.31 -1.05
CA ALA A 47 13.36 -0.24 -1.21
C ALA A 47 13.10 -1.42 -0.27
N LYS A 48 14.08 -2.30 -0.05
CA LYS A 48 13.99 -3.42 0.89
C LYS A 48 13.77 -2.95 2.32
N PHE A 49 14.43 -1.87 2.75
CA PHE A 49 14.24 -1.31 4.08
C PHE A 49 12.78 -0.86 4.28
N TYR A 50 12.26 -0.02 3.41
CA TYR A 50 10.87 0.43 3.50
C TYR A 50 9.86 -0.72 3.31
N ALA A 51 10.13 -1.64 2.39
CA ALA A 51 9.28 -2.80 2.16
C ALA A 51 9.14 -3.66 3.43
N ALA A 52 10.23 -3.88 4.17
CA ALA A 52 10.19 -4.66 5.41
C ALA A 52 9.30 -4.00 6.48
N GLU A 53 9.39 -2.68 6.64
CA GLU A 53 8.57 -1.96 7.61
C GLU A 53 7.09 -1.91 7.21
N ILE A 54 6.80 -1.71 5.91
CA ILE A 54 5.44 -1.76 5.38
C ILE A 54 4.84 -3.15 5.56
N PHE A 55 5.62 -4.21 5.28
CA PHE A 55 5.21 -5.59 5.50
C PHE A 55 4.74 -5.81 6.94
N LEU A 56 5.54 -5.39 7.93
CA LEU A 56 5.21 -5.53 9.35
C LEU A 56 3.96 -4.75 9.74
N ALA A 57 3.75 -3.56 9.16
CA ALA A 57 2.53 -2.78 9.39
C ALA A 57 1.29 -3.49 8.86
N ILE A 58 1.34 -4.02 7.62
CA ILE A 58 0.23 -4.75 7.01
C ILE A 58 -0.03 -6.07 7.73
N GLU A 59 1.02 -6.83 8.08
CA GLU A 59 0.90 -8.07 8.86
C GLU A 59 0.18 -7.82 10.20
N TYR A 60 0.54 -6.75 10.90
CA TYR A 60 -0.14 -6.35 12.14
C TYR A 60 -1.64 -6.06 11.91
N LEU A 61 -2.00 -5.29 10.88
CA LEU A 61 -3.41 -5.03 10.55
C LEU A 61 -4.16 -6.33 10.24
N HIS A 62 -3.54 -7.24 9.49
CA HIS A 62 -4.13 -8.53 9.15
C HIS A 62 -4.32 -9.43 10.38
N SER A 63 -3.42 -9.35 11.37
CA SER A 63 -3.59 -10.05 12.66
C SER A 63 -4.84 -9.59 13.42
N LEU A 64 -5.24 -8.33 13.21
CA LEU A 64 -6.46 -7.72 13.74
C LEU A 64 -7.68 -7.89 12.81
N LYS A 65 -7.55 -8.66 11.72
CA LYS A 65 -8.59 -8.86 10.69
C LYS A 65 -9.03 -7.55 10.03
N ILE A 66 -8.10 -6.65 9.79
CA ILE A 66 -8.30 -5.37 9.11
C ILE A 66 -7.63 -5.42 7.76
N ILE A 67 -8.37 -5.15 6.67
CA ILE A 67 -7.84 -4.86 5.35
C ILE A 67 -7.59 -3.36 5.25
N TYR A 68 -6.41 -2.95 4.78
CA TYR A 68 -6.04 -1.55 4.64
C TYR A 68 -6.64 -0.90 3.39
N ARG A 69 -6.53 -1.52 2.22
CA ARG A 69 -7.16 -1.21 0.92
C ARG A 69 -6.67 0.04 0.17
N ASP A 70 -5.79 0.84 0.72
CA ASP A 70 -5.26 2.05 0.05
C ASP A 70 -3.76 2.21 0.25
N LEU A 71 -3.01 1.10 0.11
CA LEU A 71 -1.55 1.14 0.19
C LEU A 71 -0.99 1.85 -1.05
N LYS A 72 -0.30 2.96 -0.82
CA LYS A 72 0.36 3.80 -1.84
C LYS A 72 1.38 4.72 -1.18
N PRO A 73 2.36 5.26 -1.92
CA PRO A 73 3.43 6.10 -1.36
C PRO A 73 2.95 7.36 -0.62
N GLU A 74 1.78 7.91 -1.00
CA GLU A 74 1.17 9.09 -0.36
C GLU A 74 0.67 8.81 1.06
N ASN A 75 0.32 7.55 1.36
CA ASN A 75 -0.19 7.13 2.66
C ASN A 75 0.91 6.63 3.60
N ILE A 76 2.18 6.81 3.23
CA ILE A 76 3.34 6.51 4.05
C ILE A 76 4.04 7.81 4.43
N LEU A 77 4.04 8.13 5.72
CA LEU A 77 4.82 9.23 6.28
C LEU A 77 6.16 8.71 6.78
N LEU A 78 7.14 9.60 6.91
CA LEU A 78 8.43 9.31 7.54
C LEU A 78 8.56 10.11 8.84
N ASP A 79 9.10 9.48 9.85
CA ASP A 79 9.52 10.17 11.06
C ASP A 79 10.93 10.80 10.90
N GLU A 80 11.44 11.40 11.97
CA GLU A 80 12.73 12.11 11.97
C GLU A 80 13.93 11.19 11.75
N ASP A 81 13.81 9.91 12.08
CA ASP A 81 14.84 8.89 11.91
C ASP A 81 14.72 8.17 10.53
N GLY A 82 13.68 8.49 9.75
CA GLY A 82 13.44 7.92 8.43
C GLY A 82 12.66 6.61 8.44
N HIS A 83 12.05 6.23 9.57
CA HIS A 83 11.15 5.08 9.66
C HIS A 83 9.75 5.44 9.17
N ILE A 84 9.05 4.45 8.63
CA ILE A 84 7.71 4.67 8.08
C ILE A 84 6.64 4.82 9.17
N ARG A 85 5.56 5.52 8.79
CA ARG A 85 4.31 5.61 9.53
C ARG A 85 3.15 5.49 8.54
N LEU A 86 2.49 4.33 8.52
CA LEU A 86 1.30 4.09 7.71
C LEU A 86 0.15 4.93 8.25
N CYS A 87 -0.45 5.76 7.41
CA CYS A 87 -1.55 6.68 7.77
C CYS A 87 -2.77 6.47 6.87
N ASP A 88 -3.80 7.28 7.07
CA ASP A 88 -5.07 7.27 6.30
C ASP A 88 -5.79 5.92 6.25
N PHE A 89 -6.58 5.67 7.30
CA PHE A 89 -7.44 4.47 7.43
C PHE A 89 -8.87 4.71 6.90
N GLY A 90 -9.09 5.75 6.10
CA GLY A 90 -10.40 6.12 5.57
C GLY A 90 -11.08 5.05 4.71
N LEU A 91 -10.29 4.21 4.06
CA LEU A 91 -10.78 3.07 3.28
C LEU A 91 -10.66 1.72 3.99
N SER A 92 -10.08 1.65 5.18
CA SER A 92 -9.84 0.38 5.88
C SER A 92 -11.15 -0.28 6.32
N LYS A 93 -11.16 -1.59 6.37
CA LYS A 93 -12.32 -2.38 6.80
C LYS A 93 -11.90 -3.47 7.77
N GLY A 94 -12.50 -3.44 8.96
CA GLY A 94 -12.29 -4.45 9.99
C GLY A 94 -13.36 -5.56 9.98
N GLY A 95 -13.10 -6.60 10.77
CA GLY A 95 -14.04 -7.72 10.95
C GLY A 95 -14.12 -8.65 9.75
N ILE A 96 -13.03 -8.73 8.95
CA ILE A 96 -12.95 -9.64 7.81
C ILE A 96 -12.54 -11.02 8.29
N ASP A 97 -13.52 -11.93 8.35
CA ASP A 97 -13.27 -13.33 8.64
C ASP A 97 -13.07 -14.12 7.34
N LEU A 98 -12.07 -15.00 7.31
CA LEU A 98 -11.93 -15.98 6.25
C LEU A 98 -12.97 -17.11 6.49
N PRO A 99 -13.74 -17.55 5.49
CA PRO A 99 -13.66 -17.23 4.07
C PRO A 99 -14.55 -16.04 3.60
N SER A 100 -15.23 -15.31 4.48
CA SER A 100 -16.10 -14.20 4.07
C SER A 100 -15.25 -13.02 3.57
N GLY A 101 -15.57 -12.53 2.38
CA GLY A 101 -14.92 -11.40 1.73
C GLY A 101 -15.78 -10.13 1.75
N THR A 102 -15.36 -9.14 0.96
CA THR A 102 -16.12 -7.92 0.68
C THR A 102 -16.08 -7.61 -0.81
N LYS A 103 -17.05 -6.81 -1.31
CA LYS A 103 -17.16 -6.43 -2.74
C LYS A 103 -17.07 -4.92 -2.96
N THR A 104 -16.73 -4.14 -1.93
CA THR A 104 -16.68 -2.69 -2.06
C THR A 104 -15.56 -2.28 -3.00
N PHE A 105 -15.89 -1.67 -4.14
CA PHE A 105 -14.90 -1.16 -5.09
C PHE A 105 -14.30 0.14 -4.54
N CYS A 106 -13.03 0.11 -4.14
CA CYS A 106 -12.30 1.26 -3.63
C CYS A 106 -10.79 1.06 -3.84
N GLY A 107 -10.01 2.12 -3.65
CA GLY A 107 -8.57 2.13 -3.80
C GLY A 107 -8.09 3.00 -4.96
N THR A 108 -6.79 3.12 -5.08
CA THR A 108 -6.09 3.90 -6.10
C THR A 108 -5.91 3.05 -7.36
N PRO A 109 -6.28 3.53 -8.56
CA PRO A 109 -6.36 2.72 -9.79
C PRO A 109 -5.13 1.90 -10.13
N GLU A 110 -3.93 2.42 -9.89
CA GLU A 110 -2.64 1.79 -10.19
C GLU A 110 -2.33 0.58 -9.31
N TYR A 111 -3.00 0.48 -8.14
CA TYR A 111 -2.79 -0.54 -7.10
C TYR A 111 -3.94 -1.55 -7.00
N LEU A 112 -4.98 -1.40 -7.85
CA LEU A 112 -6.13 -2.30 -7.82
C LEU A 112 -5.74 -3.73 -8.18
N ALA A 113 -6.19 -4.68 -7.38
CA ALA A 113 -5.96 -6.10 -7.63
C ALA A 113 -6.94 -6.66 -8.70
N PRO A 114 -6.55 -7.75 -9.41
CA PRO A 114 -7.38 -8.36 -10.43
C PRO A 114 -8.79 -8.74 -9.96
N GLU A 115 -8.91 -9.33 -8.77
CA GLU A 115 -10.20 -9.74 -8.19
C GLU A 115 -11.13 -8.56 -7.95
N LEU A 116 -10.58 -7.38 -7.63
CA LEU A 116 -11.37 -6.17 -7.45
C LEU A 116 -11.92 -5.65 -8.79
N LEU A 117 -11.12 -5.74 -9.86
CA LEU A 117 -11.51 -5.36 -11.22
C LEU A 117 -12.52 -6.35 -11.81
N SER A 118 -12.42 -7.62 -11.45
CA SER A 118 -13.39 -8.68 -11.87
C SER A 118 -14.69 -8.66 -11.07
N GLY A 119 -14.78 -7.84 -10.00
CA GLY A 119 -15.96 -7.77 -9.13
C GLY A 119 -16.14 -8.99 -8.24
N GLU A 120 -15.07 -9.73 -8.00
CA GLU A 120 -15.04 -10.87 -7.10
C GLU A 120 -15.01 -10.45 -5.63
N GLU A 121 -15.28 -11.39 -4.74
CA GLU A 121 -15.05 -11.17 -3.31
C GLU A 121 -13.56 -11.21 -3.01
N TYR A 122 -13.10 -10.25 -2.20
CA TYR A 122 -11.71 -10.15 -1.80
C TYR A 122 -11.58 -10.11 -0.27
N ASN A 123 -10.41 -10.43 0.21
CA ASN A 123 -10.07 -10.49 1.63
C ASN A 123 -8.71 -9.79 1.92
N LEU A 124 -8.02 -10.20 2.96
CA LEU A 124 -6.71 -9.67 3.36
C LEU A 124 -5.63 -9.74 2.25
N GLN A 125 -5.78 -10.66 1.28
CA GLN A 125 -4.83 -10.83 0.18
C GLN A 125 -4.73 -9.61 -0.73
N LEU A 126 -5.79 -8.78 -0.80
CA LEU A 126 -5.80 -7.54 -1.56
C LEU A 126 -4.61 -6.63 -1.23
N ASP A 127 -4.26 -6.52 0.05
CA ASP A 127 -3.17 -5.66 0.49
C ASP A 127 -1.80 -6.19 0.05
N TRP A 128 -1.63 -7.52 -0.13
CA TRP A 128 -0.38 -8.11 -0.62
C TRP A 128 -0.16 -7.84 -2.10
N TRP A 129 -1.23 -7.82 -2.92
CA TRP A 129 -1.13 -7.34 -4.29
C TRP A 129 -0.65 -5.88 -4.32
N ALA A 130 -1.33 -4.98 -3.59
CA ALA A 130 -0.94 -3.57 -3.51
C ALA A 130 0.50 -3.39 -2.99
N TYR A 131 0.94 -4.22 -2.05
CA TYR A 131 2.31 -4.26 -1.56
C TYR A 131 3.31 -4.62 -2.66
N GLY A 132 3.03 -5.64 -3.47
CA GLY A 132 3.87 -6.00 -4.62
C GLY A 132 4.00 -4.85 -5.62
N ILE A 133 2.87 -4.21 -5.99
CA ILE A 133 2.84 -3.03 -6.87
C ILE A 133 3.70 -1.90 -6.29
N PHE A 134 3.58 -1.63 -4.98
CA PHE A 134 4.33 -0.57 -4.31
C PHE A 134 5.85 -0.85 -4.27
N VAL A 135 6.25 -2.06 -3.91
CA VAL A 135 7.67 -2.45 -3.92
C VAL A 135 8.25 -2.36 -5.33
N TYR A 136 7.49 -2.77 -6.34
CA TYR A 136 7.90 -2.61 -7.73
C TYR A 136 8.10 -1.14 -8.09
N GLU A 137 7.14 -0.27 -7.75
CA GLU A 137 7.23 1.17 -8.01
C GLU A 137 8.45 1.81 -7.32
N MET A 138 8.74 1.44 -6.07
CA MET A 138 9.94 1.94 -5.38
C MET A 138 11.23 1.66 -6.16
N VAL A 139 11.37 0.46 -6.75
CA VAL A 139 12.60 0.03 -7.45
C VAL A 139 12.65 0.52 -8.90
N VAL A 140 11.51 0.53 -9.60
CA VAL A 140 11.44 0.84 -11.04
C VAL A 140 11.10 2.30 -11.30
N GLY A 141 10.36 2.94 -10.37
CA GLY A 141 9.93 4.34 -10.45
C GLY A 141 8.55 4.57 -11.05
N ILE A 142 7.89 3.50 -11.52
CA ILE A 142 6.51 3.49 -12.02
C ILE A 142 5.86 2.16 -11.67
N PRO A 143 4.54 2.09 -11.44
CA PRO A 143 3.82 0.81 -11.25
C PRO A 143 3.94 -0.11 -12.47
N PRO A 144 3.95 -1.45 -12.30
CA PRO A 144 4.23 -2.42 -13.38
C PRO A 144 3.24 -2.36 -14.54
N PHE A 145 1.98 -2.06 -14.26
CA PHE A 145 0.90 -2.05 -15.26
C PHE A 145 0.47 -0.65 -15.70
N TYR A 146 1.22 0.38 -15.29
CA TYR A 146 0.86 1.78 -15.53
C TYR A 146 0.51 2.08 -16.99
N SER A 147 -0.55 2.85 -17.17
CA SER A 147 -0.95 3.46 -18.43
C SER A 147 -1.75 4.75 -18.16
N LYS A 148 -1.56 5.77 -18.99
CA LYS A 148 -2.40 7.00 -18.96
C LYS A 148 -3.88 6.70 -19.25
N ASN A 149 -4.16 5.64 -20.00
CA ASN A 149 -5.51 5.17 -20.28
C ASN A 149 -5.88 4.10 -19.24
N LYS A 150 -6.89 4.38 -18.40
CA LYS A 150 -7.35 3.47 -17.35
C LYS A 150 -7.81 2.12 -17.86
N GLN A 151 -8.50 2.08 -19.03
CA GLN A 151 -8.97 0.82 -19.60
C GLN A 151 -7.80 -0.08 -20.04
N VAL A 152 -6.75 0.52 -20.62
CA VAL A 152 -5.52 -0.19 -20.97
C VAL A 152 -4.80 -0.69 -19.72
N MET A 153 -4.73 0.12 -18.67
CA MET A 153 -4.14 -0.25 -17.39
C MET A 153 -4.88 -1.44 -16.76
N TYR A 154 -6.21 -1.37 -16.66
CA TYR A 154 -7.03 -2.46 -16.11
C TYR A 154 -6.89 -3.75 -16.90
N ARG A 155 -6.83 -3.66 -18.25
CA ARG A 155 -6.55 -4.84 -19.07
C ARG A 155 -5.18 -5.46 -18.75
N LYS A 156 -4.15 -4.63 -18.57
CA LYS A 156 -2.80 -5.11 -18.20
C LYS A 156 -2.82 -5.80 -16.83
N ILE A 157 -3.47 -5.21 -15.83
CA ILE A 157 -3.61 -5.82 -14.50
C ILE A 157 -4.26 -7.20 -14.58
N LEU A 158 -5.23 -7.39 -15.50
CA LEU A 158 -5.96 -8.65 -15.63
C LEU A 158 -5.24 -9.71 -16.47
N MET A 159 -4.33 -9.32 -17.37
CA MET A 159 -3.85 -10.19 -18.45
C MET A 159 -2.34 -10.27 -18.60
N ASP A 160 -1.60 -9.30 -18.10
CA ASP A 160 -0.16 -9.21 -18.35
C ASP A 160 0.62 -9.58 -17.07
N ASP A 161 1.80 -10.17 -17.25
CA ASP A 161 2.77 -10.35 -16.17
C ASP A 161 3.62 -9.07 -15.98
N PRO A 162 4.12 -8.80 -14.75
CA PRO A 162 4.99 -7.67 -14.49
C PRO A 162 6.31 -7.79 -15.26
N MET A 163 6.72 -6.73 -15.96
CA MET A 163 7.96 -6.71 -16.72
C MET A 163 9.10 -6.13 -15.87
N PHE A 164 10.22 -6.83 -15.79
CA PHE A 164 11.36 -6.44 -14.97
C PHE A 164 12.51 -5.86 -15.80
N PRO A 165 13.15 -4.77 -15.34
CA PRO A 165 14.43 -4.34 -15.87
C PRO A 165 15.49 -5.45 -15.79
N ASN A 166 16.42 -5.51 -16.76
CA ASN A 166 17.47 -6.53 -16.78
C ASN A 166 18.37 -6.50 -15.53
N SER A 167 18.50 -5.33 -14.90
CA SER A 167 19.29 -5.11 -13.69
C SER A 167 18.63 -5.56 -12.41
N SER A 168 17.37 -6.02 -12.45
CA SER A 168 16.61 -6.46 -11.26
C SER A 168 17.22 -7.74 -10.69
N SER A 169 17.38 -7.78 -9.36
CA SER A 169 17.83 -8.99 -8.64
C SER A 169 16.80 -10.13 -8.76
N ARG A 170 17.27 -11.35 -8.51
CA ARG A 170 16.39 -12.52 -8.48
C ARG A 170 15.41 -12.44 -7.31
N GLU A 171 15.86 -11.96 -6.18
CA GLU A 171 15.08 -11.80 -4.94
C GLU A 171 13.93 -10.81 -5.13
N PHE A 172 14.22 -9.66 -5.78
CA PHE A 172 13.19 -8.67 -6.10
C PHE A 172 12.13 -9.25 -7.04
N ARG A 173 12.53 -9.93 -8.13
CA ARG A 173 11.59 -10.58 -9.06
C ARG A 173 10.72 -11.59 -8.34
N HIS A 174 11.32 -12.48 -7.56
CA HIS A 174 10.60 -13.52 -6.84
C HIS A 174 9.58 -12.96 -5.83
N LEU A 175 9.93 -11.85 -5.16
CA LEU A 175 8.99 -11.16 -4.26
C LEU A 175 7.77 -10.64 -5.03
N ILE A 176 7.99 -9.94 -6.15
CA ILE A 176 6.90 -9.38 -6.94
C ILE A 176 6.02 -10.48 -7.55
N GLU A 177 6.62 -11.52 -8.14
CA GLU A 177 5.90 -12.69 -8.69
C GLU A 177 5.11 -13.47 -7.62
N GLY A 178 5.50 -13.38 -6.35
CA GLY A 178 4.75 -13.99 -5.24
C GLY A 178 3.57 -13.14 -4.75
N CYS A 179 3.54 -11.84 -5.11
CA CYS A 179 2.48 -10.90 -4.74
C CYS A 179 1.50 -10.64 -5.90
N CYS A 180 1.98 -10.73 -7.15
CA CYS A 180 1.26 -10.41 -8.39
C CYS A 180 1.23 -11.68 -9.33
#